data_55cc996a4ceda1435b7140435673026f
#
_entry.id   55cc996a4ceda1435b7140435673026f
#
_cell.length_a   1.000
_cell.length_b   1.000
_cell.length_c   1.000
_cell.angle_alpha   90.00
_cell.angle_beta   90.00
_cell.angle_gamma   90.00
#
_symmetry.space_group_name_H-M   'P 1'
#
loop_
_entity.id
_entity.type
_entity.pdbx_description
1 polymer ?
#
loop_
_entity_poly.entity_id
_entity_poly.type
_entity_poly.pdbx_seq_one_letter_code
_entity_poly.pdbx_strand_id
1 'polypeptide(L)'
;DQEFARRLFRRTILNADYYRHLISENTKNWDLDRVAFMDVIIMQTALAEILSFPNIPVSVSLNEYVEIAKLYSTAKSGSFINGTLDGIVNQLKKEGKLTKN
;
A
#
# COMPACT_ATOMS: atom_id res chain seq x y z
N ASP A 1 -9.64 11.24 12.12
CA ASP A 1 -10.99 11.23 12.68
C ASP A 1 -11.65 9.85 12.44
N GLN A 2 -12.75 9.62 13.14
CA GLN A 2 -13.41 8.31 13.12
C GLN A 2 -14.02 7.98 11.76
N GLU A 3 -14.53 8.98 11.07
CA GLU A 3 -15.13 8.77 9.75
C GLU A 3 -14.06 8.37 8.73
N PHE A 4 -12.91 9.02 8.74
CA PHE A 4 -11.80 8.68 7.88
C PHE A 4 -11.33 7.24 8.16
N ALA A 5 -11.12 6.91 9.44
CA ALA A 5 -10.66 5.58 9.83
C ALA A 5 -11.65 4.50 9.38
N ARG A 6 -12.96 4.75 9.53
CA ARG A 6 -14.00 3.80 9.14
C ARG A 6 -14.00 3.57 7.63
N ARG A 7 -13.89 4.65 6.86
CA ARG A 7 -13.85 4.56 5.39
C ARG A 7 -12.60 3.82 4.92
N LEU A 8 -11.46 4.16 5.50
CA LEU A 8 -10.19 3.50 5.16
C LEU A 8 -10.27 2.01 5.47
N PHE A 9 -10.74 1.64 6.64
CA PHE A 9 -10.89 0.25 7.04
C PHE A 9 -11.80 -0.51 6.07
N ARG A 10 -12.94 0.09 5.75
CA ARG A 10 -13.90 -0.53 4.82
C ARG A 10 -13.28 -0.76 3.44
N ARG A 11 -12.59 0.24 2.89
CA ARG A 11 -11.95 0.12 1.58
C ARG A 11 -10.86 -0.94 1.60
N THR A 12 -10.09 -1.01 2.68
CA THR A 12 -9.04 -2.01 2.82
C THR A 12 -9.62 -3.42 2.75
N ILE A 13 -10.69 -3.66 3.49
CA ILE A 13 -11.32 -4.98 3.54
C ILE A 13 -12.01 -5.33 2.23
N LEU A 14 -12.79 -4.41 1.68
CA LEU A 14 -13.57 -4.68 0.46
C LEU A 14 -12.69 -4.97 -0.75
N ASN A 15 -11.50 -4.38 -0.81
CA ASN A 15 -10.60 -4.52 -1.94
C ASN A 15 -9.32 -5.29 -1.60
N ALA A 16 -9.32 -6.03 -0.48
CA ALA A 16 -8.13 -6.71 0.00
C ALA A 16 -7.51 -7.64 -1.03
N ASP A 17 -8.33 -8.40 -1.76
CA ASP A 17 -7.83 -9.33 -2.78
C ASP A 17 -7.21 -8.60 -3.95
N TYR A 18 -7.80 -7.49 -4.38
CA TYR A 18 -7.24 -6.68 -5.45
C TYR A 18 -5.89 -6.09 -5.04
N TYR A 19 -5.80 -5.55 -3.84
CA TYR A 19 -4.54 -4.98 -3.35
C TYR A 19 -3.48 -6.08 -3.22
N ARG A 20 -3.86 -7.26 -2.74
CA ARG A 20 -2.94 -8.39 -2.65
C ARG A 20 -2.42 -8.80 -4.02
N HIS A 21 -3.28 -8.76 -5.03
CA HIS A 21 -2.89 -9.03 -6.42
C HIS A 21 -1.85 -8.02 -6.92
N LEU A 22 -2.08 -6.73 -6.67
CA LEU A 22 -1.13 -5.68 -7.04
C LEU A 22 0.23 -5.88 -6.36
N ILE A 23 0.22 -6.24 -5.09
CA ILE A 23 1.44 -6.52 -4.33
C ILE A 23 2.17 -7.71 -4.96
N SER A 24 1.44 -8.77 -5.25
CA SER A 24 2.01 -9.98 -5.87
C SER A 24 2.70 -9.67 -7.20
N GLU A 25 2.07 -8.85 -8.03
CA GLU A 25 2.64 -8.47 -9.33
C GLU A 25 3.93 -7.64 -9.19
N ASN A 26 4.10 -6.97 -8.07
CA ASN A 26 5.21 -6.05 -7.87
C ASN A 26 6.28 -6.55 -6.90
N THR A 27 6.17 -7.77 -6.42
CA THR A 27 7.20 -8.40 -5.58
C THR A 27 8.09 -9.35 -6.36
N LYS A 28 7.92 -9.40 -7.68
CA LYS A 28 8.73 -10.21 -8.61
C LYS A 28 8.75 -11.69 -8.20
N ASN A 29 9.92 -12.23 -7.91
CA ASN A 29 10.08 -13.64 -7.58
C ASN A 29 9.70 -13.99 -6.14
N TRP A 30 9.09 -13.07 -5.43
CA TRP A 30 8.70 -13.31 -4.06
C TRP A 30 7.34 -13.98 -4.00
N ASP A 31 7.27 -15.03 -3.21
CA ASP A 31 6.01 -15.65 -2.83
C ASP A 31 5.42 -14.83 -1.69
N LEU A 32 4.16 -14.42 -1.81
CA LEU A 32 3.49 -13.64 -0.76
C LEU A 32 3.46 -14.36 0.57
N ASP A 33 3.50 -15.68 0.57
CA ASP A 33 3.54 -16.45 1.80
C ASP A 33 4.84 -16.26 2.59
N ARG A 34 5.88 -15.74 1.93
CA ARG A 34 7.17 -15.42 2.57
C ARG A 34 7.26 -13.98 3.03
N VAL A 35 6.34 -13.14 2.60
CA VAL A 35 6.29 -11.74 3.02
C VAL A 35 5.61 -11.71 4.38
N ALA A 36 6.17 -10.94 5.30
CA ALA A 36 5.60 -10.84 6.64
C ALA A 36 4.13 -10.40 6.57
N PHE A 37 3.30 -11.07 7.34
CA PHE A 37 1.87 -10.81 7.39
C PHE A 37 1.57 -9.31 7.62
N MET A 38 2.28 -8.70 8.55
CA MET A 38 2.10 -7.27 8.85
C MET A 38 2.45 -6.38 7.66
N ASP A 39 3.50 -6.75 6.90
CA ASP A 39 3.89 -5.97 5.73
C ASP A 39 2.79 -5.98 4.67
N VAL A 40 2.13 -7.12 4.48
CA VAL A 40 1.01 -7.21 3.54
C VAL A 40 -0.15 -6.32 3.99
N ILE A 41 -0.50 -6.37 5.27
CA ILE A 41 -1.58 -5.55 5.82
C ILE A 41 -1.26 -4.05 5.68
N ILE A 42 -0.04 -3.66 5.99
CA ILE A 42 0.39 -2.27 5.86
C ILE A 42 0.25 -1.81 4.40
N MET A 43 0.70 -2.62 3.46
CA MET A 43 0.60 -2.28 2.05
C MET A 43 -0.83 -2.26 1.54
N GLN A 44 -1.68 -3.18 1.98
CA GLN A 44 -3.10 -3.16 1.61
C GLN A 44 -3.78 -1.89 2.12
N THR A 45 -3.47 -1.48 3.34
CA THR A 45 -4.03 -0.25 3.91
C THR A 45 -3.52 0.97 3.18
N ALA A 46 -2.23 1.01 2.85
CA ALA A 46 -1.65 2.09 2.07
C ALA A 46 -2.32 2.22 0.71
N LEU A 47 -2.55 1.11 0.01
CA LEU A 47 -3.20 1.12 -1.29
C LEU A 47 -4.65 1.59 -1.20
N ALA A 48 -5.35 1.22 -0.14
CA ALA A 48 -6.71 1.71 0.09
C ALA A 48 -6.71 3.23 0.21
N GLU A 49 -5.76 3.80 0.95
CA GLU A 49 -5.65 5.25 1.09
C GLU A 49 -5.29 5.91 -0.24
N ILE A 50 -4.28 5.38 -0.93
CA ILE A 50 -3.81 5.93 -2.20
C ILE A 50 -4.94 5.93 -3.24
N LEU A 51 -5.70 4.86 -3.33
CA LEU A 51 -6.70 4.68 -4.38
C LEU A 51 -8.08 5.24 -4.04
N SER A 52 -8.39 5.42 -2.76
CA SER A 52 -9.75 5.80 -2.35
C SER A 52 -9.86 7.23 -1.83
N PHE A 53 -8.75 7.92 -1.61
CA PHE A 53 -8.75 9.27 -1.04
C PHE A 53 -8.02 10.25 -1.96
N PRO A 54 -8.73 10.84 -2.92
CA PRO A 54 -8.09 11.67 -3.94
C PRO A 54 -7.41 12.93 -3.41
N ASN A 55 -7.79 13.38 -2.22
CA ASN A 55 -7.23 14.60 -1.62
C ASN A 55 -5.92 14.35 -0.87
N ILE A 56 -5.53 13.09 -0.68
CA ILE A 56 -4.27 12.76 -0.01
C ILE A 56 -3.22 12.47 -1.08
N PRO A 57 -2.14 13.28 -1.16
CA PRO A 57 -1.08 13.03 -2.14
C PRO A 57 -0.42 11.66 -1.92
N VAL A 58 0.03 11.04 -3.01
CA VAL A 58 0.67 9.73 -2.96
C VAL A 58 1.90 9.75 -2.05
N SER A 59 2.72 10.79 -2.14
CA SER A 59 3.93 10.90 -1.31
C SER A 59 3.63 10.93 0.18
N VAL A 60 2.50 11.52 0.57
CA VAL A 60 2.08 11.55 1.98
C VAL A 60 1.75 10.14 2.45
N SER A 61 0.96 9.41 1.68
CA SER A 61 0.64 8.02 2.01
C SER A 61 1.88 7.15 2.06
N LEU A 62 2.76 7.25 1.06
CA LEU A 62 3.99 6.46 1.04
C LEU A 62 4.84 6.70 2.28
N ASN A 63 5.09 7.96 2.63
CA ASN A 63 5.89 8.29 3.80
C ASN A 63 5.27 7.77 5.08
N GLU A 64 3.96 7.92 5.23
CA GLU A 64 3.25 7.51 6.43
C GLU A 64 3.34 6.00 6.66
N TYR A 65 3.06 5.21 5.64
CA TYR A 65 3.05 3.75 5.79
C TYR A 65 4.44 3.14 5.85
N VAL A 66 5.43 3.75 5.22
CA VAL A 66 6.83 3.35 5.39
C VAL A 66 7.28 3.59 6.83
N GLU A 67 6.91 4.72 7.43
CA GLU A 67 7.24 4.99 8.84
C GLU A 67 6.55 4.00 9.78
N ILE A 68 5.29 3.66 9.51
CA ILE A 68 4.58 2.65 10.28
C ILE A 68 5.31 1.30 10.20
N ALA A 69 5.75 0.92 9.00
CA ALA A 69 6.48 -0.33 8.81
C ALA A 69 7.77 -0.37 9.66
N LYS A 70 8.47 0.74 9.74
CA LYS A 70 9.70 0.82 10.55
C LYS A 70 9.43 0.65 12.04
N LEU A 71 8.25 1.07 12.50
CA LEU A 71 7.87 0.94 13.92
C LEU A 71 7.52 -0.49 14.30
N TYR A 72 6.88 -1.23 13.38
CA TYR A 72 6.36 -2.57 13.69
C TYR A 72 7.23 -3.69 13.14
N SER A 73 8.29 -3.37 12.41
CA SER A 73 9.12 -4.36 11.78
C SER A 73 10.59 -3.91 11.81
N THR A 74 11.24 -3.87 10.66
CA THR A 74 12.65 -3.48 10.56
C THR A 74 12.82 -2.39 9.52
N ALA A 75 13.98 -1.74 9.51
CA ALA A 75 14.33 -0.79 8.44
C ALA A 75 14.27 -1.48 7.07
N LYS A 76 14.56 -2.78 7.04
CA LYS A 76 14.49 -3.59 5.82
C LYS A 76 13.06 -3.72 5.31
N SER A 77 12.08 -3.88 6.20
CA SER A 77 10.66 -3.88 5.84
C SER A 77 10.24 -2.53 5.27
N GLY A 78 10.69 -1.44 5.87
CA GLY A 78 10.41 -0.10 5.37
C GLY A 78 10.88 0.07 3.93
N SER A 79 12.10 -0.37 3.63
CA SER A 79 12.67 -0.31 2.29
C SER A 79 11.89 -1.17 1.30
N PHE A 80 11.54 -2.39 1.72
CA PHE A 80 10.76 -3.32 0.89
C PHE A 80 9.39 -2.75 0.56
N ILE A 81 8.68 -2.23 1.56
CA ILE A 81 7.35 -1.66 1.38
C ILE A 81 7.42 -0.43 0.48
N ASN A 82 8.41 0.43 0.69
CA ASN A 82 8.57 1.62 -0.14
C ASN A 82 8.77 1.24 -1.61
N GLY A 83 9.67 0.30 -1.88
CA GLY A 83 9.94 -0.14 -3.24
C GLY A 83 8.74 -0.80 -3.91
N THR A 84 8.03 -1.65 -3.17
CA THR A 84 6.85 -2.35 -3.68
C THR A 84 5.72 -1.37 -4.00
N LEU A 85 5.41 -0.48 -3.06
CA LEU A 85 4.34 0.51 -3.26
C LEU A 85 4.68 1.49 -4.39
N ASP A 86 5.94 1.90 -4.49
CA ASP A 86 6.38 2.78 -5.57
C ASP A 86 6.18 2.09 -6.93
N GLY A 87 6.54 0.82 -7.02
CA GLY A 87 6.30 0.03 -8.24
C GLY A 87 4.84 -0.06 -8.61
N ILE A 88 3.97 -0.29 -7.62
CA ILE A 88 2.51 -0.36 -7.84
C ILE A 88 1.98 0.99 -8.31
N VAL A 89 2.40 2.09 -7.67
CA VAL A 89 1.99 3.43 -8.04
C VAL A 89 2.37 3.73 -9.49
N ASN A 90 3.59 3.40 -9.87
CA ASN A 90 4.07 3.61 -11.24
C ASN A 90 3.27 2.79 -12.25
N GLN A 91 2.97 1.54 -11.91
CA GLN A 91 2.13 0.67 -12.73
C GLN A 91 0.74 1.28 -12.94
N LEU A 92 0.10 1.69 -11.85
CA LEU A 92 -1.26 2.22 -11.91
C LEU A 92 -1.32 3.56 -12.67
N LYS A 93 -0.28 4.39 -12.55
CA LYS A 93 -0.19 5.63 -13.33
C LYS A 93 -0.06 5.32 -14.81
N LYS A 94 0.78 4.36 -15.17
CA LYS A 94 0.99 3.94 -16.54
C LYS A 94 -0.29 3.41 -17.17
N GLU A 95 -1.09 2.69 -16.38
CA GLU A 95 -2.37 2.13 -16.82
C GLU A 95 -3.53 3.13 -16.79
N GLY A 96 -3.28 4.35 -16.35
CA GLY A 96 -4.32 5.38 -16.24
C GLY A 96 -5.29 5.19 -15.09
N LYS A 97 -4.95 4.29 -14.15
CA LYS A 97 -5.82 3.99 -13.00
C LYS A 97 -5.55 4.87 -11.79
N LEU A 98 -4.47 5.63 -11.81
CA LEU A 98 -4.10 6.55 -10.75
C LEU A 98 -3.60 7.84 -11.39
N THR A 99 -4.32 8.95 -11.18
CA THR A 99 -4.02 10.21 -11.83
C THR A 99 -3.61 11.33 -10.89
N LYS A 100 -3.82 11.16 -9.59
CA LYS A 100 -3.41 12.17 -8.61
C LYS A 100 -1.89 12.16 -8.40
N ASN A 101 -1.39 13.23 -7.86
CA ASN A 101 0.02 13.31 -7.46
C ASN A 101 0.25 12.56 -6.11
#